data_dccf46a9c8a131df60b3907c2ce13952
#
_entry.id   dccf46a9c8a131df60b3907c2ce13952
#
_cell.length_a   1.000
_cell.length_b   1.000
_cell.length_c   1.000
_cell.angle_alpha   90.00
_cell.angle_beta   90.00
_cell.angle_gamma   90.00
#
_symmetry.space_group_name_H-M   'P 1'
#
loop_
_entity.id
_entity.type
_entity.pdbx_description
1 polymer ?
#
loop_
_entity_poly.entity_id
_entity_poly.type
_entity_poly.pdbx_seq_one_letter_code
_entity_poly.pdbx_strand_id
1 'polypeptide(L)'
;MVQLSVLDRTRTTPPASPADGDRHLVASGATGLWAGWDLNVAFWVDGVWLRLVPRPGWLVWIAAEQMFLVWNGSAWDPGGVPQDVSDAIFSLVSDADPTKKVLFSLSGITTGTTRTYSLPNTSSELAILAGTQTFTGNKTFS
;
A
#
# COMPACT_ATOMS: atom_id res chain seq x y z
N MET A 1 15.56 -2.99 16.76
CA MET A 1 14.45 -2.03 16.59
C MET A 1 13.15 -2.83 16.62
N VAL A 2 12.17 -2.46 17.44
CA VAL A 2 10.87 -3.13 17.48
C VAL A 2 9.93 -2.38 16.53
N GLN A 3 9.24 -3.13 15.64
CA GLN A 3 8.24 -2.56 14.74
C GLN A 3 7.04 -2.05 15.55
N LEU A 4 6.60 -0.81 15.30
CA LEU A 4 5.40 -0.27 15.90
C LEU A 4 4.18 -1.02 15.35
N SER A 5 3.41 -1.65 16.23
CA SER A 5 2.16 -2.32 15.89
C SER A 5 1.03 -1.73 16.71
N VAL A 6 -0.14 -1.58 16.11
CA VAL A 6 -1.39 -1.17 16.75
C VAL A 6 -2.48 -2.19 16.45
N LEU A 7 -3.46 -2.29 17.34
CA LEU A 7 -4.57 -3.24 17.21
C LEU A 7 -5.50 -2.84 16.07
N ASP A 8 -5.91 -1.58 16.04
CA ASP A 8 -6.83 -1.03 15.03
C ASP A 8 -6.58 0.48 14.79
N ARG A 9 -7.36 1.07 13.86
CA ARG A 9 -7.33 2.50 13.54
C ARG A 9 -8.71 3.14 13.40
N THR A 10 -9.75 2.50 13.92
CA THR A 10 -11.14 2.94 13.72
C THR A 10 -11.76 3.57 14.97
N ARG A 11 -11.06 3.51 16.09
CA ARG A 11 -11.58 4.01 17.37
C ARG A 11 -11.40 5.51 17.51
N THR A 12 -12.46 6.16 17.98
CA THR A 12 -12.47 7.56 18.40
C THR A 12 -12.45 7.73 19.91
N THR A 13 -12.64 6.63 20.66
CA THR A 13 -12.65 6.60 22.13
C THR A 13 -11.82 5.44 22.66
N PRO A 14 -11.21 5.58 23.85
CA PRO A 14 -10.52 4.47 24.50
C PRO A 14 -11.44 3.27 24.74
N PRO A 15 -10.93 2.02 24.60
CA PRO A 15 -11.65 0.85 25.09
C PRO A 15 -11.84 0.92 26.61
N ALA A 16 -12.93 0.32 27.11
CA ALA A 16 -13.29 0.35 28.54
C ALA A 16 -12.30 -0.47 29.40
N SER A 17 -11.67 -1.47 28.84
CA SER A 17 -10.75 -2.37 29.55
C SER A 17 -9.53 -2.65 28.65
N PRO A 18 -8.61 -1.70 28.52
CA PRO A 18 -7.37 -1.92 27.77
C PRO A 18 -6.45 -2.87 28.53
N ALA A 19 -5.71 -3.70 27.82
CA ALA A 19 -4.61 -4.47 28.35
C ALA A 19 -3.30 -3.67 28.32
N ASP A 20 -2.41 -3.93 29.26
CA ASP A 20 -1.10 -3.26 29.25
C ASP A 20 -0.34 -3.62 27.95
N GLY A 21 0.18 -2.59 27.28
CA GLY A 21 0.80 -2.73 25.97
C GLY A 21 -0.13 -2.46 24.78
N ASP A 22 -1.45 -2.33 24.97
CA ASP A 22 -2.38 -2.02 23.89
C ASP A 22 -2.04 -0.70 23.22
N ARG A 23 -2.10 -0.71 21.90
CA ARG A 23 -1.90 0.48 21.07
C ARG A 23 -3.00 0.58 20.02
N HIS A 24 -3.46 1.79 19.80
CA HIS A 24 -4.46 2.12 18.77
C HIS A 24 -4.00 3.34 17.98
N LEU A 25 -4.26 3.31 16.68
CA LEU A 25 -4.18 4.52 15.87
C LEU A 25 -5.52 5.25 16.00
N VAL A 26 -5.50 6.41 16.62
CA VAL A 26 -6.72 7.16 16.95
C VAL A 26 -7.36 7.70 15.69
N ALA A 27 -8.64 7.40 15.46
CA ALA A 27 -9.38 7.91 14.30
C ALA A 27 -9.70 9.42 14.48
N SER A 28 -10.00 10.08 13.38
CA SER A 28 -10.44 11.49 13.40
C SER A 28 -11.75 11.63 14.13
N GLY A 29 -11.92 12.72 14.86
CA GLY A 29 -13.07 12.98 15.73
C GLY A 29 -12.93 12.33 17.12
N ALA A 30 -11.70 12.23 17.61
CA ALA A 30 -11.40 11.63 18.91
C ALA A 30 -12.06 12.35 20.07
N THR A 31 -12.58 11.58 21.03
CA THR A 31 -13.30 12.06 22.22
C THR A 31 -12.82 11.35 23.48
N GLY A 32 -13.38 11.74 24.62
CA GLY A 32 -13.00 11.17 25.93
C GLY A 32 -11.54 11.48 26.26
N LEU A 33 -10.82 10.50 26.79
CA LEU A 33 -9.40 10.66 27.14
C LEU A 33 -8.49 10.83 25.89
N TRP A 34 -9.00 10.57 24.68
CA TRP A 34 -8.26 10.76 23.44
C TRP A 34 -8.63 12.06 22.71
N ALA A 35 -9.44 12.94 23.33
CA ALA A 35 -9.81 14.21 22.72
C ALA A 35 -8.58 15.01 22.25
N GLY A 36 -8.55 15.40 20.95
CA GLY A 36 -7.42 16.08 20.32
C GLY A 36 -6.20 15.20 19.99
N TRP A 37 -6.36 13.87 20.00
CA TRP A 37 -5.31 12.91 19.62
C TRP A 37 -5.52 12.33 18.21
N ASP A 38 -6.36 12.98 17.40
CA ASP A 38 -6.63 12.52 16.05
C ASP A 38 -5.35 12.15 15.32
N LEU A 39 -5.36 10.99 14.65
CA LEU A 39 -4.26 10.41 13.89
C LEU A 39 -2.97 10.11 14.68
N ASN A 40 -2.99 10.26 16.00
CA ASN A 40 -1.86 9.88 16.85
C ASN A 40 -1.99 8.42 17.30
N VAL A 41 -0.91 7.85 17.80
CA VAL A 41 -0.94 6.53 18.41
C VAL A 41 -1.21 6.70 19.91
N ALA A 42 -2.30 6.09 20.39
CA ALA A 42 -2.58 5.94 21.81
C ALA A 42 -1.95 4.62 22.28
N PHE A 43 -1.18 4.68 23.36
CA PHE A 43 -0.48 3.56 23.96
C PHE A 43 -0.89 3.43 25.43
N TRP A 44 -1.45 2.27 25.82
CA TRP A 44 -1.80 1.97 27.21
C TRP A 44 -0.62 1.34 27.92
N VAL A 45 -0.17 1.96 29.00
CA VAL A 45 0.92 1.44 29.82
C VAL A 45 0.75 1.94 31.28
N ASP A 46 1.00 1.07 32.22
CA ASP A 46 0.97 1.38 33.66
C ASP A 46 -0.35 2.09 34.11
N GLY A 47 -1.48 1.70 33.51
CA GLY A 47 -2.79 2.24 33.87
C GLY A 47 -3.13 3.61 33.28
N VAL A 48 -2.33 4.12 32.32
CA VAL A 48 -2.56 5.42 31.67
C VAL A 48 -2.41 5.33 30.15
N TRP A 49 -3.13 6.19 29.44
CA TRP A 49 -2.92 6.39 28.01
C TRP A 49 -1.81 7.40 27.75
N LEU A 50 -0.81 6.99 26.98
CA LEU A 50 0.23 7.86 26.47
C LEU A 50 -0.06 8.22 25.01
N ARG A 51 0.14 9.48 24.66
CA ARG A 51 0.02 9.98 23.29
C ARG A 51 1.38 9.94 22.60
N LEU A 52 1.49 9.23 21.50
CA LEU A 52 2.65 9.25 20.62
C LEU A 52 2.30 10.04 19.36
N VAL A 53 2.89 11.21 19.21
CA VAL A 53 2.69 12.08 18.04
C VAL A 53 3.58 11.56 16.89
N PRO A 54 2.98 11.15 15.75
CA PRO A 54 3.77 10.58 14.67
C PRO A 54 4.69 11.61 14.02
N ARG A 55 5.79 11.13 13.47
CA ARG A 55 6.73 11.91 12.67
C ARG A 55 6.80 11.37 11.25
N PRO A 56 7.06 12.21 10.22
CA PRO A 56 7.22 11.75 8.85
C PRO A 56 8.17 10.54 8.74
N GLY A 57 7.73 9.52 8.03
CA GLY A 57 8.44 8.26 7.88
C GLY A 57 8.18 7.22 8.98
N TRP A 58 7.36 7.51 10.00
CA TRP A 58 6.94 6.45 10.92
C TRP A 58 6.14 5.38 10.19
N LEU A 59 6.50 4.14 10.45
CA LEU A 59 5.83 2.95 9.92
C LEU A 59 5.07 2.26 11.05
N VAL A 60 3.80 1.94 10.82
CA VAL A 60 2.95 1.22 11.77
C VAL A 60 2.28 0.02 11.10
N TRP A 61 2.26 -1.12 11.79
CA TRP A 61 1.49 -2.29 11.42
C TRP A 61 0.09 -2.23 12.04
N ILE A 62 -0.95 -2.33 11.24
CA ILE A 62 -2.34 -2.42 11.71
C ILE A 62 -2.72 -3.89 11.80
N ALA A 63 -2.83 -4.42 13.02
CA ALA A 63 -3.06 -5.86 13.23
C ALA A 63 -4.43 -6.32 12.69
N ALA A 64 -5.48 -5.52 12.88
CA ALA A 64 -6.83 -5.82 12.40
C ALA A 64 -6.93 -5.90 10.87
N GLU A 65 -6.10 -5.16 10.14
CA GLU A 65 -6.14 -5.05 8.68
C GLU A 65 -4.98 -5.78 7.99
N GLN A 66 -3.99 -6.25 8.76
CA GLN A 66 -2.78 -6.92 8.28
C GLN A 66 -2.04 -6.09 7.22
N MET A 67 -1.87 -4.80 7.46
CA MET A 67 -1.21 -3.88 6.53
C MET A 67 -0.31 -2.88 7.25
N PHE A 68 0.66 -2.35 6.51
CA PHE A 68 1.49 -1.25 6.96
C PHE A 68 0.92 0.09 6.53
N LEU A 69 1.05 1.09 7.41
CA LEU A 69 0.86 2.49 7.08
C LEU A 69 2.13 3.27 7.37
N VAL A 70 2.38 4.31 6.57
CA VAL A 70 3.47 5.27 6.75
C VAL A 70 2.87 6.65 7.01
N TRP A 71 3.39 7.37 8.00
CA TRP A 71 3.03 8.75 8.25
C TRP A 71 3.75 9.67 7.25
N ASN A 72 3.00 10.39 6.40
CA ASN A 72 3.57 11.31 5.40
C ASN A 72 3.84 12.72 5.93
N GLY A 73 3.45 12.99 7.19
CA GLY A 73 3.52 14.32 7.81
C GLY A 73 2.14 14.94 8.10
N SER A 74 1.08 14.43 7.46
CA SER A 74 -0.30 14.89 7.63
C SER A 74 -1.32 13.77 7.74
N ALA A 75 -1.04 12.61 7.14
CA ALA A 75 -1.93 11.46 7.13
C ALA A 75 -1.13 10.14 7.20
N TRP A 76 -1.83 9.07 7.56
CA TRP A 76 -1.35 7.71 7.48
C TRP A 76 -1.75 7.10 6.14
N ASP A 77 -0.76 6.93 5.27
CA ASP A 77 -0.94 6.33 3.95
C ASP A 77 -0.56 4.85 3.96
N PRO A 78 -1.14 4.01 3.09
CA PRO A 78 -0.69 2.64 2.93
C PRO A 78 0.81 2.59 2.68
N GLY A 79 1.53 1.97 3.61
CA GLY A 79 2.96 1.70 3.50
C GLY A 79 3.16 0.50 2.61
N GLY A 80 3.20 0.72 1.35
CA GLY A 80 3.35 -0.31 0.34
C GLY A 80 3.77 0.31 -0.99
N VAL A 81 3.82 -0.52 -2.00
CA VAL A 81 4.09 -0.06 -3.36
C VAL A 81 3.18 1.13 -3.68
N PRO A 82 3.69 2.27 -4.15
CA PRO A 82 2.86 3.36 -4.62
C PRO A 82 1.77 2.80 -5.54
N GLN A 83 0.54 3.31 -5.46
CA GLN A 83 -0.53 2.88 -6.38
C GLN A 83 -0.12 3.10 -7.84
N ASP A 84 0.70 4.13 -8.06
CA ASP A 84 1.31 4.41 -9.35
C ASP A 84 2.80 4.09 -9.27
N VAL A 85 3.23 3.09 -10.02
CA VAL A 85 4.64 2.69 -10.13
C VAL A 85 5.20 3.27 -11.43
N SER A 86 6.26 4.08 -11.31
CA SER A 86 6.94 4.64 -12.48
C SER A 86 7.52 3.53 -13.37
N ASP A 87 7.37 3.67 -14.69
CA ASP A 87 8.00 2.79 -15.68
C ASP A 87 9.53 2.81 -15.62
N ALA A 88 10.12 3.85 -15.03
CA ALA A 88 11.57 3.94 -14.80
C ALA A 88 12.08 2.93 -13.75
N ILE A 89 11.22 2.51 -12.82
CA ILE A 89 11.60 1.61 -11.71
C ILE A 89 10.89 0.25 -11.77
N PHE A 90 9.86 0.09 -12.61
CA PHE A 90 9.11 -1.15 -12.71
C PHE A 90 9.76 -2.10 -13.71
N SER A 91 10.17 -3.26 -13.25
CA SER A 91 10.65 -4.35 -14.12
C SER A 91 10.24 -5.71 -13.57
N LEU A 92 9.89 -6.62 -14.47
CA LEU A 92 9.81 -8.03 -14.16
C LEU A 92 11.15 -8.67 -14.47
N VAL A 93 11.67 -9.43 -13.52
CA VAL A 93 13.00 -10.06 -13.61
C VAL A 93 12.82 -11.56 -13.51
N SER A 94 13.55 -12.33 -14.31
CA SER A 94 13.56 -13.78 -14.22
C SER A 94 14.25 -14.23 -12.93
N ASP A 95 13.58 -15.10 -12.16
CA ASP A 95 14.16 -15.69 -10.95
C ASP A 95 15.41 -16.54 -11.25
N ALA A 96 15.37 -17.30 -12.34
CA ALA A 96 16.48 -18.16 -12.74
C ALA A 96 17.66 -17.41 -13.36
N ASP A 97 17.42 -16.21 -13.94
CA ASP A 97 18.45 -15.41 -14.59
C ASP A 97 18.11 -13.91 -14.47
N PRO A 98 18.61 -13.22 -13.44
CA PRO A 98 18.29 -11.81 -13.18
C PRO A 98 18.75 -10.82 -14.27
N THR A 99 19.51 -11.28 -15.26
CA THR A 99 19.87 -10.45 -16.43
C THR A 99 18.72 -10.32 -17.44
N LYS A 100 17.74 -11.24 -17.39
CA LYS A 100 16.53 -11.21 -18.24
C LYS A 100 15.45 -10.37 -17.59
N LYS A 101 15.04 -9.30 -18.27
CA LYS A 101 14.07 -8.33 -17.76
C LYS A 101 13.04 -7.97 -18.81
N VAL A 102 11.82 -7.69 -18.34
CA VAL A 102 10.77 -7.03 -19.13
C VAL A 102 10.49 -5.66 -18.50
N LEU A 103 10.47 -4.64 -19.33
CA LEU A 103 10.15 -3.26 -19.00
C LEU A 103 8.93 -2.82 -19.79
N PHE A 104 8.09 -1.97 -19.19
CA PHE A 104 6.97 -1.33 -19.86
C PHE A 104 7.31 0.15 -20.03
N SER A 105 7.37 0.65 -21.26
CA SER A 105 7.61 2.07 -21.52
C SER A 105 6.29 2.78 -21.79
N LEU A 106 6.07 3.87 -21.09
CA LEU A 106 4.89 4.73 -21.24
C LEU A 106 5.18 5.98 -22.08
N SER A 107 6.40 6.11 -22.61
CA SER A 107 6.85 7.31 -23.34
C SER A 107 6.01 7.65 -24.59
N GLY A 108 5.34 6.66 -25.19
CA GLY A 108 4.43 6.85 -26.33
C GLY A 108 3.02 7.31 -25.97
N ILE A 109 2.69 7.42 -24.66
CA ILE A 109 1.37 7.86 -24.23
C ILE A 109 1.34 9.39 -24.11
N THR A 110 0.34 10.01 -24.69
CA THR A 110 0.15 11.48 -24.61
C THR A 110 -0.05 11.91 -23.15
N THR A 111 0.60 13.01 -22.77
CA THR A 111 0.48 13.60 -21.42
C THR A 111 -0.98 13.78 -21.02
N GLY A 112 -1.31 13.42 -19.77
CA GLY A 112 -2.67 13.52 -19.21
C GLY A 112 -3.65 12.45 -19.69
N THR A 113 -3.18 11.42 -20.43
CA THR A 113 -4.02 10.29 -20.87
C THR A 113 -3.67 9.00 -20.14
N THR A 114 -4.71 8.20 -19.85
CA THR A 114 -4.57 6.82 -19.37
C THR A 114 -4.88 5.85 -20.51
N ARG A 115 -4.11 4.78 -20.65
CA ARG A 115 -4.39 3.66 -21.54
C ARG A 115 -4.58 2.40 -20.73
N THR A 116 -5.65 1.67 -21.02
CA THR A 116 -5.97 0.40 -20.33
C THR A 116 -5.68 -0.77 -21.25
N TYR A 117 -4.90 -1.71 -20.76
CA TYR A 117 -4.70 -3.02 -21.38
C TYR A 117 -5.42 -4.07 -20.57
N SER A 118 -6.50 -4.62 -21.12
CA SER A 118 -7.27 -5.69 -20.48
C SER A 118 -6.66 -7.04 -20.81
N LEU A 119 -6.37 -7.81 -19.78
CA LEU A 119 -5.90 -9.18 -19.95
C LEU A 119 -7.11 -10.12 -20.05
N PRO A 120 -7.13 -11.08 -21.03
CA PRO A 120 -8.18 -12.07 -21.11
C PRO A 120 -8.12 -13.04 -19.93
N ASN A 121 -9.26 -13.64 -19.57
CA ASN A 121 -9.31 -14.68 -18.54
C ASN A 121 -8.87 -16.05 -19.08
N THR A 122 -7.77 -16.06 -19.84
CA THR A 122 -7.13 -17.26 -20.41
C THR A 122 -5.62 -17.06 -20.45
N SER A 123 -4.86 -18.13 -20.22
CA SER A 123 -3.42 -18.09 -20.41
C SER A 123 -3.10 -17.94 -21.90
N SER A 124 -2.21 -17.00 -22.23
CA SER A 124 -1.82 -16.67 -23.60
C SER A 124 -0.43 -16.04 -23.62
N GLU A 125 0.19 -16.04 -24.79
CA GLU A 125 1.42 -15.31 -25.05
C GLU A 125 1.10 -13.92 -25.58
N LEU A 126 1.93 -12.93 -25.24
CA LEU A 126 1.87 -11.59 -25.82
C LEU A 126 2.38 -11.64 -27.26
N ALA A 127 1.57 -11.16 -28.21
CA ALA A 127 1.99 -10.99 -29.59
C ALA A 127 3.03 -9.86 -29.71
N ILE A 128 4.07 -10.07 -30.49
CA ILE A 128 5.09 -9.07 -30.81
C ILE A 128 4.93 -8.58 -32.24
N LEU A 129 5.35 -7.35 -32.54
CA LEU A 129 5.27 -6.78 -33.88
C LEU A 129 6.39 -7.22 -34.81
N ALA A 130 7.48 -7.75 -34.28
CA ALA A 130 8.65 -8.20 -35.05
C ALA A 130 8.80 -9.71 -34.95
N GLY A 131 9.26 -10.32 -36.05
CA GLY A 131 9.49 -11.76 -36.16
C GLY A 131 8.26 -12.53 -36.64
N THR A 132 8.45 -13.83 -36.90
CA THR A 132 7.36 -14.73 -37.29
C THR A 132 6.62 -15.23 -36.05
N GLN A 133 5.31 -15.07 -36.07
CA GLN A 133 4.42 -15.59 -35.01
C GLN A 133 3.35 -16.47 -35.63
N THR A 134 3.02 -17.56 -34.93
CA THR A 134 1.91 -18.43 -35.32
C THR A 134 0.71 -18.12 -34.45
N PHE A 135 -0.38 -17.63 -35.04
CA PHE A 135 -1.65 -17.41 -34.34
C PHE A 135 -2.55 -18.62 -34.60
N THR A 136 -2.87 -19.35 -33.56
CA THR A 136 -3.87 -20.43 -33.61
C THR A 136 -5.26 -19.87 -33.29
N GLY A 137 -6.28 -20.35 -34.02
CA GLY A 137 -7.65 -19.86 -33.92
C GLY A 137 -7.94 -18.63 -34.80
N ASN A 138 -9.24 -18.29 -34.92
CA ASN A 138 -9.70 -17.20 -35.75
C ASN A 138 -9.22 -15.84 -35.26
N LYS A 139 -8.57 -15.07 -36.13
CA LYS A 139 -8.20 -13.67 -35.88
C LYS A 139 -8.85 -12.78 -36.92
N THR A 140 -9.51 -11.72 -36.48
CA THR A 140 -10.08 -10.71 -37.39
C THR A 140 -9.21 -9.47 -37.27
N PHE A 141 -8.70 -9.01 -38.38
CA PHE A 141 -7.97 -7.75 -38.50
C PHE A 141 -8.86 -6.80 -39.29
N SER A 142 -9.22 -5.65 -38.72
CA SER A 142 -10.03 -4.60 -39.32
C SER A 142 -9.23 -3.33 -39.52
#